data_b799230a39b4df4000cd2e2bc40dc0bc
#
_entry.id   b799230a39b4df4000cd2e2bc40dc0bc
#
_cell.length_a   1.000
_cell.length_b   1.000
_cell.length_c   1.000
_cell.angle_alpha   90.00
_cell.angle_beta   90.00
_cell.angle_gamma   90.00
#
_symmetry.space_group_name_H-M   'P 1'
#
loop_
_entity.id
_entity.type
_entity.pdbx_description
1 polymer ?
#
loop_
_entity_poly.entity_id
_entity_poly.type
_entity_poly.pdbx_seq_one_letter_code
_entity_poly.pdbx_strand_id
1 'polypeptide(L)'
;MALTNPQYDAIMRMYNERQLRHQREQQEHIRIAYEKIPRLAEIDAEIASLSVRKAKAMLNGDASMDLDLNAAIRDRSQERAALLSMHGYPADYLELTYDCPLCRDTGYINGTQKCACFKKAAVDLLYRQSTVEELLKTENFGQFSLDYYSDSLTSTGTPLTSREAAAAALEKSQAFVRNFGSSFENLFFYGDTGVGKTFLSHCIARELIEQSFCVIYFTAFDLFDLFARYTFSSSEEAKDAHANIFDCDLLIIDDLGTELTNSFVSSQLFLCINERILRKKSTIISTNLPLDRFMETYSERTFSRISSNYTIIKLFGNDIRIQKKLLGGTKA
;
A
#
# COMPACT_ATOMS: atom_id res chain seq x y z
N MET A 1 3.90 1.46 -12.48
CA MET A 1 2.80 2.39 -12.16
C MET A 1 3.17 3.75 -12.75
N ALA A 2 2.41 4.23 -13.71
CA ALA A 2 2.56 5.56 -14.29
C ALA A 2 1.84 6.58 -13.38
N LEU A 3 2.55 7.62 -12.98
CA LEU A 3 2.00 8.75 -12.23
C LEU A 3 1.86 9.91 -13.21
N THR A 4 0.79 10.69 -13.08
CA THR A 4 0.71 11.98 -13.78
C THR A 4 1.77 12.93 -13.23
N ASN A 5 2.18 13.95 -14.01
CA ASN A 5 3.13 14.95 -13.53
C ASN A 5 2.71 15.63 -12.22
N PRO A 6 1.46 16.07 -12.04
CA PRO A 6 1.02 16.63 -10.76
C PRO A 6 1.11 15.68 -9.58
N GLN A 7 0.85 14.37 -9.78
CA GLN A 7 0.97 13.34 -8.75
C GLN A 7 2.43 13.09 -8.38
N TYR A 8 3.30 13.02 -9.38
CA TYR A 8 4.75 12.92 -9.16
C TYR A 8 5.27 14.11 -8.37
N ASP A 9 4.90 15.33 -8.77
CA ASP A 9 5.33 16.57 -8.10
C ASP A 9 4.81 16.65 -6.66
N ALA A 10 3.60 16.15 -6.39
CA ALA A 10 3.05 16.08 -5.03
C ALA A 10 3.89 15.14 -4.15
N ILE A 11 4.28 13.98 -4.66
CA ILE A 11 5.16 13.05 -3.95
C ILE A 11 6.54 13.66 -3.71
N MET A 12 7.14 14.29 -4.72
CA MET A 12 8.45 14.92 -4.57
C MET A 12 8.43 16.09 -3.59
N ARG A 13 7.36 16.88 -3.53
CA ARG A 13 7.17 17.91 -2.49
C ARG A 13 7.16 17.31 -1.09
N MET A 14 6.46 16.20 -0.88
CA MET A 14 6.45 15.48 0.40
C MET A 14 7.86 15.03 0.82
N TYR A 15 8.68 14.51 -0.11
CA TYR A 15 10.07 14.13 0.17
C TYR A 15 10.94 15.36 0.52
N ASN A 16 10.80 16.44 -0.21
CA ASN A 16 11.51 17.68 0.08
C ASN A 16 11.14 18.23 1.46
N GLU A 17 9.86 18.19 1.84
CA GLU A 17 9.40 18.59 3.17
C GLU A 17 10.00 17.71 4.29
N ARG A 18 10.09 16.39 4.08
CA ARG A 18 10.75 15.47 5.03
C ARG A 18 12.23 15.79 5.19
N GLN A 19 12.96 15.98 4.10
CA GLN A 19 14.38 16.33 4.14
C GLN A 19 14.60 17.65 4.87
N LEU A 20 13.79 18.68 4.59
CA LEU A 20 13.86 19.97 5.28
C LEU A 20 13.54 19.84 6.77
N ARG A 21 12.57 19.00 7.16
CA ARG A 21 12.27 18.73 8.57
C ARG A 21 13.47 18.11 9.27
N HIS A 22 14.05 17.05 8.74
CA HIS A 22 15.21 16.38 9.33
C HIS A 22 16.44 17.28 9.40
N GLN A 23 16.66 18.13 8.40
CA GLN A 23 17.73 19.14 8.43
C GLN A 23 17.53 20.15 9.56
N ARG A 24 16.29 20.64 9.78
CA ARG A 24 15.97 21.55 10.87
C ARG A 24 16.14 20.88 12.23
N GLU A 25 15.69 19.64 12.38
CA GLU A 25 15.86 18.85 13.59
C GLU A 25 17.35 18.65 13.91
N GLN A 26 18.16 18.29 12.92
CA GLN A 26 19.62 18.18 13.08
C GLN A 26 20.26 19.49 13.50
N GLN A 27 19.92 20.61 12.86
CA GLN A 27 20.45 21.93 13.24
C GLN A 27 20.10 22.31 14.66
N GLU A 28 18.88 21.99 15.10
CA GLU A 28 18.47 22.24 16.48
C GLU A 28 19.21 21.35 17.47
N HIS A 29 19.44 20.06 17.15
CA HIS A 29 20.26 19.16 17.96
C HIS A 29 21.70 19.67 18.09
N ILE A 30 22.30 20.13 16.98
CA ILE A 30 23.63 20.71 16.97
C ILE A 30 23.68 21.96 17.86
N ARG A 31 22.70 22.87 17.72
CA ARG A 31 22.62 24.09 18.52
C ARG A 31 22.57 23.76 20.02
N ILE A 32 21.65 22.85 20.42
CA ILE A 32 21.48 22.45 21.83
C ILE A 32 22.76 21.78 22.36
N ALA A 33 23.38 20.90 21.58
CA ALA A 33 24.58 20.20 22.00
C ALA A 33 25.77 21.15 22.16
N TYR A 34 25.96 22.11 21.25
CA TYR A 34 27.06 23.08 21.32
C TYR A 34 26.88 24.08 22.47
N GLU A 35 25.65 24.47 22.77
CA GLU A 35 25.37 25.31 23.94
C GLU A 35 25.69 24.61 25.26
N LYS A 36 25.40 23.31 25.37
CA LYS A 36 25.65 22.52 26.59
C LYS A 36 27.08 21.98 26.68
N ILE A 37 27.72 21.74 25.57
CA ILE A 37 29.05 21.10 25.49
C ILE A 37 29.88 21.87 24.45
N PRO A 38 30.43 23.06 24.78
CA PRO A 38 31.16 23.90 23.83
C PRO A 38 32.33 23.19 23.16
N ARG A 39 32.98 22.21 23.82
CA ARG A 39 34.05 21.39 23.25
C ARG A 39 33.63 20.63 21.99
N LEU A 40 32.35 20.28 21.81
CA LEU A 40 31.86 19.63 20.59
C LEU A 40 32.03 20.49 19.35
N ALA A 41 31.79 21.80 19.46
CA ALA A 41 31.97 22.73 18.34
C ALA A 41 33.45 22.83 17.92
N GLU A 42 34.38 22.81 18.91
CA GLU A 42 35.82 22.81 18.64
C GLU A 42 36.26 21.51 17.94
N ILE A 43 35.79 20.36 18.43
CA ILE A 43 36.09 19.05 17.84
C ILE A 43 35.60 18.97 16.39
N ASP A 44 34.37 19.44 16.12
CA ASP A 44 33.82 19.40 14.77
C ASP A 44 34.60 20.35 13.81
N ALA A 45 35.09 21.50 14.30
CA ALA A 45 35.99 22.38 13.57
C ALA A 45 37.36 21.72 13.32
N GLU A 46 37.91 21.00 14.32
CA GLU A 46 39.16 20.23 14.18
C GLU A 46 39.00 19.12 13.11
N ILE A 47 37.90 18.33 13.17
CA ILE A 47 37.58 17.28 12.17
C ILE A 47 37.44 17.87 10.78
N ALA A 48 36.73 19.00 10.62
CA ALA A 48 36.59 19.67 9.33
C ALA A 48 37.96 20.10 8.76
N SER A 49 38.82 20.68 9.60
CA SER A 49 40.18 21.09 9.21
C SER A 49 41.03 19.88 8.78
N LEU A 50 40.99 18.79 9.56
CA LEU A 50 41.71 17.56 9.24
C LEU A 50 41.19 16.92 7.94
N SER A 51 39.89 16.94 7.71
CA SER A 51 39.25 16.42 6.49
C SER A 51 39.70 17.19 5.22
N VAL A 52 39.78 18.52 5.33
CA VAL A 52 40.31 19.34 4.22
C VAL A 52 41.79 19.04 3.96
N ARG A 53 42.62 18.87 4.98
CA ARG A 53 44.00 18.48 4.84
C ARG A 53 44.16 17.09 4.23
N LYS A 54 43.31 16.14 4.65
CA LYS A 54 43.24 14.79 4.07
C LYS A 54 42.94 14.84 2.57
N ALA A 55 41.90 15.58 2.17
CA ALA A 55 41.54 15.72 0.76
C ALA A 55 42.70 16.30 -0.08
N LYS A 56 43.41 17.29 0.45
CA LYS A 56 44.62 17.84 -0.19
C LYS A 56 45.76 16.82 -0.31
N ALA A 57 46.03 16.04 0.72
CA ALA A 57 47.06 14.99 0.72
C ALA A 57 46.73 13.91 -0.33
N MET A 58 45.46 13.47 -0.41
CA MET A 58 45.02 12.51 -1.44
C MET A 58 45.21 13.03 -2.86
N LEU A 59 44.91 14.30 -3.11
CA LEU A 59 45.12 14.92 -4.43
C LEU A 59 46.60 15.01 -4.80
N ASN A 60 47.51 15.16 -3.81
CA ASN A 60 48.96 15.22 -4.02
C ASN A 60 49.63 13.84 -4.05
N GLY A 61 48.88 12.74 -3.83
CA GLY A 61 49.42 11.37 -3.83
C GLY A 61 50.23 10.98 -2.58
N ASP A 62 50.10 11.71 -1.48
CA ASP A 62 50.84 11.49 -0.24
C ASP A 62 50.12 10.49 0.70
N ALA A 63 50.41 9.20 0.47
CA ALA A 63 49.78 8.10 1.20
C ALA A 63 50.17 8.02 2.70
N SER A 64 51.38 8.49 3.07
CA SER A 64 51.80 8.46 4.47
C SER A 64 51.04 9.47 5.31
N MET A 65 50.82 10.66 4.77
CA MET A 65 50.07 11.73 5.40
C MET A 65 48.56 11.39 5.53
N ASP A 66 48.01 10.56 4.64
CA ASP A 66 46.63 10.10 4.68
C ASP A 66 46.39 9.17 5.88
N LEU A 67 47.31 8.27 6.23
CA LEU A 67 47.20 7.37 7.35
C LEU A 67 47.17 8.11 8.70
N ASP A 68 48.03 9.11 8.89
CA ASP A 68 48.10 9.93 10.12
C ASP A 68 46.81 10.79 10.29
N LEU A 69 46.34 11.36 9.20
CA LEU A 69 45.11 12.15 9.23
C LEU A 69 43.86 11.30 9.54
N ASN A 70 43.80 10.07 9.03
CA ASN A 70 42.72 9.12 9.34
C ASN A 70 42.70 8.73 10.82
N ALA A 71 43.88 8.53 11.44
CA ALA A 71 43.99 8.26 12.87
C ALA A 71 43.50 9.46 13.70
N ALA A 72 43.98 10.67 13.37
CA ALA A 72 43.57 11.88 14.06
C ALA A 72 42.06 12.17 13.97
N ILE A 73 41.43 11.95 12.81
CA ILE A 73 39.99 12.11 12.62
C ILE A 73 39.23 11.08 13.48
N ARG A 74 39.70 9.83 13.56
CA ARG A 74 39.07 8.79 14.39
C ARG A 74 39.13 9.14 15.86
N ASP A 75 40.28 9.62 16.37
CA ASP A 75 40.45 10.02 17.77
C ASP A 75 39.47 11.15 18.13
N ARG A 76 39.32 12.18 17.29
CA ARG A 76 38.37 13.26 17.48
C ARG A 76 36.90 12.77 17.43
N SER A 77 36.60 11.85 16.54
CA SER A 77 35.25 11.26 16.44
C SER A 77 34.91 10.43 17.68
N GLN A 78 35.91 9.72 18.28
CA GLN A 78 35.72 9.00 19.53
C GLN A 78 35.55 9.96 20.72
N GLU A 79 36.34 11.05 20.80
CA GLU A 79 36.17 12.09 21.81
C GLU A 79 34.76 12.71 21.74
N ARG A 80 34.27 13.02 20.51
CA ARG A 80 32.92 13.53 20.29
C ARG A 80 31.83 12.57 20.81
N ALA A 81 31.93 11.28 20.46
CA ALA A 81 30.96 10.27 20.89
C ALA A 81 30.98 10.07 22.41
N ALA A 82 32.15 10.11 23.02
CA ALA A 82 32.28 10.00 24.49
C ALA A 82 31.64 11.20 25.19
N LEU A 83 31.86 12.43 24.72
CA LEU A 83 31.27 13.63 25.28
C LEU A 83 29.73 13.64 25.16
N LEU A 84 29.17 13.22 24.03
CA LEU A 84 27.74 13.07 23.87
C LEU A 84 27.17 12.05 24.86
N SER A 85 27.78 10.88 24.99
CA SER A 85 27.37 9.83 25.92
C SER A 85 27.44 10.27 27.38
N MET A 86 28.49 10.98 27.77
CA MET A 86 28.66 11.53 29.15
C MET A 86 27.56 12.52 29.52
N HIS A 87 26.97 13.21 28.54
CA HIS A 87 25.88 14.18 28.75
C HIS A 87 24.49 13.56 28.47
N GLY A 88 24.42 12.22 28.31
CA GLY A 88 23.14 11.50 28.11
C GLY A 88 22.56 11.57 26.72
N TYR A 89 23.33 11.97 25.72
CA TYR A 89 22.94 11.95 24.31
C TYR A 89 23.41 10.66 23.62
N PRO A 90 22.63 10.11 22.67
CA PRO A 90 23.11 9.00 21.84
C PRO A 90 24.27 9.45 20.95
N ALA A 91 25.13 8.50 20.54
CA ALA A 91 26.34 8.80 19.77
C ALA A 91 26.05 9.44 18.40
N ASP A 92 24.89 9.15 17.84
CA ASP A 92 24.38 9.64 16.56
C ASP A 92 23.46 10.87 16.69
N TYR A 93 23.38 11.50 17.87
CA TYR A 93 22.48 12.63 18.14
C TYR A 93 22.64 13.81 17.17
N LEU A 94 23.83 14.03 16.66
CA LEU A 94 24.16 15.10 15.73
C LEU A 94 24.08 14.68 14.26
N GLU A 95 23.72 13.43 13.99
CA GLU A 95 23.63 12.91 12.63
C GLU A 95 22.27 13.20 12.01
N LEU A 96 22.24 13.26 10.68
CA LEU A 96 21.00 13.44 9.94
C LEU A 96 20.18 12.15 10.00
N THR A 97 18.95 12.25 10.47
CA THR A 97 17.98 11.14 10.50
C THR A 97 17.17 11.06 9.21
N TYR A 98 16.57 9.90 8.95
CA TYR A 98 15.76 9.68 7.75
C TYR A 98 14.54 8.83 8.09
N ASP A 99 13.37 9.17 7.53
CA ASP A 99 12.18 8.32 7.60
C ASP A 99 12.41 7.00 6.85
N CYS A 100 13.16 7.05 5.73
CA CYS A 100 13.55 5.88 4.96
C CYS A 100 15.07 5.76 4.87
N PRO A 101 15.70 4.84 5.59
CA PRO A 101 17.16 4.68 5.57
C PRO A 101 17.70 4.17 4.22
N LEU A 102 16.88 3.47 3.41
CA LEU A 102 17.29 2.92 2.13
C LEU A 102 17.55 3.99 1.06
N CYS A 103 16.66 4.97 0.94
CA CYS A 103 16.79 6.04 -0.05
C CYS A 103 17.18 7.38 0.58
N ARG A 104 17.27 7.47 1.91
CA ARG A 104 17.56 8.70 2.65
C ARG A 104 16.59 9.82 2.26
N ASP A 105 15.31 9.46 2.20
CA ASP A 105 14.19 10.34 1.84
C ASP A 105 14.32 11.07 0.48
N THR A 106 15.02 10.44 -0.47
CA THR A 106 15.05 10.91 -1.87
C THR A 106 13.96 10.28 -2.73
N GLY A 107 13.36 9.18 -2.26
CA GLY A 107 12.43 8.36 -3.04
C GLY A 107 13.11 7.41 -4.03
N TYR A 108 14.44 7.53 -4.22
CA TYR A 108 15.21 6.75 -5.20
C TYR A 108 16.42 6.07 -4.58
N ILE A 109 16.66 4.82 -4.96
CA ILE A 109 17.89 4.07 -4.66
C ILE A 109 18.85 4.28 -5.83
N ASN A 110 20.09 4.66 -5.52
CA ASN A 110 21.14 4.95 -6.51
C ASN A 110 20.72 5.96 -7.60
N GLY A 111 19.81 6.88 -7.28
CA GLY A 111 19.37 7.96 -8.18
C GLY A 111 18.43 7.55 -9.31
N THR A 112 18.22 6.25 -9.56
CA THR A 112 17.46 5.76 -10.73
C THR A 112 16.30 4.84 -10.37
N GLN A 113 16.46 3.97 -9.39
CA GLN A 113 15.45 2.98 -9.01
C GLN A 113 14.50 3.55 -7.96
N LYS A 114 13.19 3.54 -8.23
CA LYS A 114 12.16 3.95 -7.25
C LYS A 114 12.24 3.07 -6.00
N CYS A 115 12.37 3.70 -4.83
CA CYS A 115 12.38 3.03 -3.54
C CYS A 115 10.98 2.48 -3.20
N ALA A 116 10.92 1.47 -2.32
CA ALA A 116 9.65 0.95 -1.81
C ALA A 116 8.80 2.04 -1.14
N CYS A 117 9.42 2.97 -0.41
CA CYS A 117 8.72 4.11 0.20
C CYS A 117 8.11 5.06 -0.86
N PHE A 118 8.75 5.23 -2.05
CA PHE A 118 8.17 5.99 -3.15
C PHE A 118 6.94 5.28 -3.73
N LYS A 119 7.03 3.96 -3.91
CA LYS A 119 5.89 3.16 -4.38
C LYS A 119 4.73 3.27 -3.41
N LYS A 120 5.00 3.19 -2.10
CA LYS A 120 3.98 3.37 -1.05
C LYS A 120 3.35 4.76 -1.11
N ALA A 121 4.15 5.83 -1.19
CA ALA A 121 3.64 7.20 -1.29
C ALA A 121 2.78 7.42 -2.54
N ALA A 122 3.15 6.78 -3.67
CA ALA A 122 2.37 6.82 -4.89
C ALA A 122 1.01 6.11 -4.75
N VAL A 123 1.00 4.95 -4.07
CA VAL A 123 -0.23 4.23 -3.73
C VAL A 123 -1.11 5.07 -2.81
N ASP A 124 -0.55 5.61 -1.73
CA ASP A 124 -1.28 6.45 -0.77
C ASP A 124 -1.90 7.68 -1.44
N LEU A 125 -1.18 8.31 -2.39
CA LEU A 125 -1.69 9.45 -3.13
C LEU A 125 -2.86 9.08 -4.06
N LEU A 126 -2.74 7.99 -4.81
CA LEU A 126 -3.80 7.47 -5.68
C LEU A 126 -5.02 7.04 -4.85
N TYR A 127 -4.76 6.52 -3.66
CA TYR A 127 -5.77 6.03 -2.74
C TYR A 127 -6.58 7.17 -2.07
N ARG A 128 -5.91 8.26 -1.66
CA ARG A 128 -6.57 9.45 -1.10
C ARG A 128 -7.56 10.11 -2.06
N GLN A 129 -7.43 9.84 -3.34
CA GLN A 129 -8.39 10.26 -4.37
C GLN A 129 -9.62 9.35 -4.46
N SER A 130 -9.64 8.22 -3.73
CA SER A 130 -10.78 7.31 -3.64
C SER A 130 -11.55 7.53 -2.32
N THR A 131 -12.88 7.48 -2.39
CA THR A 131 -13.81 7.61 -1.24
C THR A 131 -13.67 6.48 -0.20
N VAL A 132 -12.76 5.55 -0.40
CA VAL A 132 -12.59 4.32 0.38
C VAL A 132 -11.60 4.48 1.56
N GLU A 133 -10.80 5.56 1.59
CA GLU A 133 -9.76 5.75 2.63
C GLU A 133 -10.33 5.72 4.06
N GLU A 134 -11.49 6.34 4.31
CA GLU A 134 -12.10 6.35 5.64
C GLU A 134 -12.64 4.97 6.05
N LEU A 135 -13.20 4.21 5.09
CA LEU A 135 -13.72 2.87 5.33
C LEU A 135 -12.60 1.90 5.72
N LEU A 136 -11.45 2.00 5.06
CA LEU A 136 -10.30 1.14 5.38
C LEU A 136 -9.68 1.44 6.75
N LYS A 137 -9.83 2.64 7.28
CA LYS A 137 -9.38 2.94 8.66
C LYS A 137 -10.19 2.20 9.71
N THR A 138 -11.45 1.95 9.42
CA THR A 138 -12.40 1.35 10.36
C THR A 138 -12.62 -0.14 10.13
N GLU A 139 -12.50 -0.67 8.90
CA GLU A 139 -12.74 -2.06 8.57
C GLU A 139 -11.43 -2.86 8.56
N ASN A 140 -11.35 -3.88 9.41
CA ASN A 140 -10.21 -4.79 9.54
C ASN A 140 -10.67 -6.20 9.94
N PHE A 141 -9.82 -7.21 9.77
CA PHE A 141 -10.16 -8.59 10.10
C PHE A 141 -10.56 -8.82 11.56
N GLY A 142 -10.02 -8.03 12.50
CA GLY A 142 -10.37 -8.12 13.92
C GLY A 142 -11.79 -7.66 14.24
N GLN A 143 -12.42 -6.90 13.34
CA GLN A 143 -13.82 -6.46 13.48
C GLN A 143 -14.81 -7.36 12.74
N PHE A 144 -14.32 -8.36 11.99
CA PHE A 144 -15.19 -9.34 11.34
C PHE A 144 -15.75 -10.31 12.39
N SER A 145 -16.99 -10.13 12.81
CA SER A 145 -17.63 -10.99 13.83
C SER A 145 -18.49 -12.07 13.17
N LEU A 146 -18.23 -13.31 13.58
CA LEU A 146 -19.04 -14.47 13.20
C LEU A 146 -20.42 -14.52 13.91
N ASP A 147 -20.65 -13.66 14.90
CA ASP A 147 -21.92 -13.62 15.66
C ASP A 147 -23.11 -13.14 14.82
N TYR A 148 -22.83 -12.49 13.69
CA TYR A 148 -23.87 -12.08 12.74
C TYR A 148 -24.33 -13.21 11.80
N TYR A 149 -23.70 -14.38 11.85
CA TYR A 149 -24.00 -15.50 10.97
C TYR A 149 -24.65 -16.66 11.73
N SER A 150 -25.64 -17.30 11.12
CA SER A 150 -26.43 -18.36 11.73
C SER A 150 -25.74 -19.72 11.67
N ASP A 151 -25.81 -20.47 12.78
CA ASP A 151 -25.37 -21.87 12.85
C ASP A 151 -26.37 -22.86 12.24
N SER A 152 -27.60 -22.41 11.93
CA SER A 152 -28.66 -23.28 11.39
C SER A 152 -29.07 -22.97 9.95
N LEU A 153 -28.72 -21.77 9.44
CA LEU A 153 -29.07 -21.37 8.09
C LEU A 153 -28.11 -22.04 7.10
N THR A 154 -28.66 -22.81 6.16
CA THR A 154 -27.94 -23.46 5.06
C THR A 154 -28.38 -22.88 3.73
N SER A 155 -27.60 -23.09 2.67
CA SER A 155 -27.92 -22.62 1.34
C SER A 155 -27.71 -23.73 0.32
N THR A 156 -28.45 -23.70 -0.79
CA THR A 156 -28.28 -24.65 -1.91
C THR A 156 -26.85 -24.60 -2.45
N GLY A 157 -26.29 -25.78 -2.75
CA GLY A 157 -24.94 -25.89 -3.34
C GLY A 157 -23.77 -25.83 -2.35
N THR A 158 -24.03 -25.79 -1.04
CA THR A 158 -23.01 -25.93 0.01
C THR A 158 -23.55 -26.71 1.19
N PRO A 159 -22.79 -27.64 1.77
CA PRO A 159 -23.18 -28.33 3.01
C PRO A 159 -22.97 -27.46 4.26
N LEU A 160 -22.34 -26.31 4.13
CA LEU A 160 -21.95 -25.45 5.24
C LEU A 160 -23.14 -24.62 5.73
N THR A 161 -23.14 -24.32 7.02
CA THR A 161 -23.99 -23.28 7.61
C THR A 161 -23.49 -21.89 7.24
N SER A 162 -24.31 -20.87 7.42
CA SER A 162 -23.91 -19.47 7.17
C SER A 162 -22.66 -19.07 7.95
N ARG A 163 -22.55 -19.49 9.23
CA ARG A 163 -21.38 -19.21 10.08
C ARG A 163 -20.13 -19.94 9.61
N GLU A 164 -20.24 -21.21 9.24
CA GLU A 164 -19.11 -21.98 8.70
C GLU A 164 -18.63 -21.43 7.36
N ALA A 165 -19.54 -21.02 6.48
CA ALA A 165 -19.19 -20.35 5.22
C ALA A 165 -18.48 -19.02 5.45
N ALA A 166 -18.93 -18.22 6.40
CA ALA A 166 -18.28 -16.96 6.77
C ALA A 166 -16.89 -17.18 7.41
N ALA A 167 -16.75 -18.20 8.27
CA ALA A 167 -15.47 -18.57 8.86
C ALA A 167 -14.46 -19.02 7.78
N ALA A 168 -14.90 -19.86 6.84
CA ALA A 168 -14.08 -20.28 5.72
C ALA A 168 -13.69 -19.11 4.78
N ALA A 169 -14.61 -18.16 4.56
CA ALA A 169 -14.34 -16.95 3.80
C ALA A 169 -13.28 -16.08 4.49
N LEU A 170 -13.37 -15.90 5.80
CA LEU A 170 -12.38 -15.16 6.60
C LEU A 170 -11.01 -15.82 6.52
N GLU A 171 -10.92 -17.14 6.72
CA GLU A 171 -9.68 -17.90 6.67
C GLU A 171 -9.01 -17.79 5.28
N LYS A 172 -9.79 -17.97 4.19
CA LYS A 172 -9.29 -17.83 2.82
C LYS A 172 -8.82 -16.40 2.54
N SER A 173 -9.52 -15.38 3.05
CA SER A 173 -9.11 -13.98 2.90
C SER A 173 -7.79 -13.69 3.61
N GLN A 174 -7.62 -14.20 4.83
CA GLN A 174 -6.36 -14.07 5.57
C GLN A 174 -5.23 -14.87 4.93
N ALA A 175 -5.50 -16.08 4.41
CA ALA A 175 -4.51 -16.87 3.67
C ALA A 175 -4.07 -16.17 2.40
N PHE A 176 -5.00 -15.55 1.66
CA PHE A 176 -4.69 -14.74 0.48
C PHE A 176 -3.70 -13.61 0.81
N VAL A 177 -3.92 -12.89 1.92
CA VAL A 177 -3.00 -11.83 2.37
C VAL A 177 -1.64 -12.39 2.75
N ARG A 178 -1.60 -13.49 3.52
CA ARG A 178 -0.32 -14.12 3.94
C ARG A 178 0.52 -14.60 2.76
N ASN A 179 -0.12 -15.12 1.72
CA ASN A 179 0.54 -15.69 0.55
C ASN A 179 0.78 -14.66 -0.57
N PHE A 180 0.28 -13.44 -0.41
CA PHE A 180 0.36 -12.42 -1.45
C PHE A 180 1.81 -12.07 -1.80
N GLY A 181 2.10 -11.98 -3.09
CA GLY A 181 3.47 -11.76 -3.57
C GLY A 181 4.32 -13.03 -3.69
N SER A 182 3.97 -14.14 -3.03
CA SER A 182 4.62 -15.45 -3.17
C SER A 182 3.85 -16.39 -4.09
N SER A 183 2.52 -16.28 -4.15
CA SER A 183 1.65 -17.03 -5.03
C SER A 183 0.72 -16.09 -5.81
N PHE A 184 0.34 -16.54 -7.03
CA PHE A 184 -0.67 -15.86 -7.83
C PHE A 184 -2.03 -16.46 -7.54
N GLU A 185 -2.90 -15.70 -6.89
CA GLU A 185 -4.26 -16.11 -6.53
C GLU A 185 -5.25 -14.99 -6.85
N ASN A 186 -6.50 -15.37 -7.13
CA ASN A 186 -7.62 -14.45 -7.31
C ASN A 186 -8.79 -14.91 -6.45
N LEU A 187 -9.63 -13.98 -5.97
CA LEU A 187 -10.81 -14.29 -5.18
C LEU A 187 -12.07 -13.80 -5.89
N PHE A 188 -13.13 -14.62 -5.82
CA PHE A 188 -14.45 -14.27 -6.30
C PHE A 188 -15.48 -14.47 -5.20
N PHE A 189 -15.94 -13.36 -4.62
CA PHE A 189 -16.98 -13.36 -3.59
C PHE A 189 -18.34 -13.21 -4.24
N TYR A 190 -19.27 -14.13 -3.93
CA TYR A 190 -20.65 -14.02 -4.39
C TYR A 190 -21.65 -14.38 -3.29
N GLY A 191 -22.89 -13.91 -3.43
CA GLY A 191 -23.97 -14.18 -2.51
C GLY A 191 -24.76 -12.94 -2.12
N ASP A 192 -25.64 -13.08 -1.13
CA ASP A 192 -26.64 -12.08 -0.77
C ASP A 192 -26.07 -10.71 -0.42
N THR A 193 -26.91 -9.68 -0.49
CA THR A 193 -26.53 -8.32 -0.09
C THR A 193 -26.33 -8.24 1.43
N GLY A 194 -25.32 -7.46 1.86
CA GLY A 194 -25.08 -7.19 3.29
C GLY A 194 -24.43 -8.33 4.07
N VAL A 195 -23.96 -9.40 3.43
CA VAL A 195 -23.33 -10.56 4.09
C VAL A 195 -21.81 -10.46 4.27
N GLY A 196 -21.20 -9.27 4.05
CA GLY A 196 -19.80 -9.03 4.39
C GLY A 196 -18.79 -9.19 3.25
N LYS A 197 -19.20 -9.34 1.97
CA LYS A 197 -18.30 -9.43 0.82
C LYS A 197 -17.37 -8.22 0.70
N THR A 198 -17.95 -7.02 0.60
CA THR A 198 -17.25 -5.74 0.56
C THR A 198 -16.35 -5.55 1.78
N PHE A 199 -16.83 -5.92 2.98
CA PHE A 199 -16.05 -5.83 4.22
C PHE A 199 -14.76 -6.67 4.14
N LEU A 200 -14.83 -7.93 3.68
CA LEU A 200 -13.65 -8.77 3.49
C LEU A 200 -12.70 -8.20 2.41
N SER A 201 -13.23 -7.65 1.32
CA SER A 201 -12.43 -6.97 0.30
C SER A 201 -11.67 -5.77 0.87
N HIS A 202 -12.32 -4.98 1.73
CA HIS A 202 -11.68 -3.86 2.44
C HIS A 202 -10.60 -4.32 3.43
N CYS A 203 -10.86 -5.39 4.21
CA CYS A 203 -9.85 -5.96 5.10
C CYS A 203 -8.60 -6.39 4.34
N ILE A 204 -8.76 -7.08 3.21
CA ILE A 204 -7.65 -7.51 2.35
C ILE A 204 -6.90 -6.29 1.79
N ALA A 205 -7.64 -5.30 1.27
CA ALA A 205 -7.05 -4.08 0.72
C ALA A 205 -6.17 -3.38 1.76
N ARG A 206 -6.69 -3.18 2.98
CA ARG A 206 -5.97 -2.55 4.08
C ARG A 206 -4.66 -3.26 4.39
N GLU A 207 -4.70 -4.55 4.67
CA GLU A 207 -3.52 -5.33 5.04
C GLU A 207 -2.44 -5.28 3.94
N LEU A 208 -2.83 -5.34 2.67
CA LEU A 208 -1.88 -5.29 1.56
C LEU A 208 -1.30 -3.89 1.33
N ILE A 209 -2.09 -2.84 1.55
CA ILE A 209 -1.60 -1.46 1.51
C ILE A 209 -0.58 -1.22 2.63
N GLU A 210 -0.85 -1.71 3.85
CA GLU A 210 0.09 -1.63 4.98
C GLU A 210 1.40 -2.37 4.67
N GLN A 211 1.34 -3.46 3.90
CA GLN A 211 2.51 -4.18 3.37
C GLN A 211 3.16 -3.51 2.14
N SER A 212 2.69 -2.33 1.72
CA SER A 212 3.22 -1.55 0.59
C SER A 212 2.95 -2.13 -0.80
N PHE A 213 1.94 -2.99 -0.95
CA PHE A 213 1.46 -3.41 -2.26
C PHE A 213 0.57 -2.34 -2.89
N CYS A 214 0.61 -2.28 -4.23
CA CYS A 214 -0.26 -1.40 -5.01
C CYS A 214 -1.65 -2.02 -5.14
N VAL A 215 -2.61 -1.54 -4.36
CA VAL A 215 -4.00 -1.95 -4.42
C VAL A 215 -4.83 -0.86 -5.08
N ILE A 216 -5.66 -1.22 -6.05
CA ILE A 216 -6.66 -0.33 -6.64
C ILE A 216 -8.04 -0.92 -6.39
N TYR A 217 -8.92 -0.10 -5.84
CA TYR A 217 -10.30 -0.44 -5.55
C TYR A 217 -11.25 0.38 -6.43
N PHE A 218 -12.13 -0.32 -7.14
CA PHE A 218 -13.22 0.27 -7.89
C PHE A 218 -14.55 -0.40 -7.56
N THR A 219 -15.60 0.39 -7.49
CA THR A 219 -16.93 -0.16 -7.74
C THR A 219 -17.04 -0.54 -9.22
N ALA A 220 -17.93 -1.48 -9.55
CA ALA A 220 -18.14 -1.83 -10.96
C ALA A 220 -18.49 -0.60 -11.81
N PHE A 221 -19.32 0.32 -11.28
CA PHE A 221 -19.69 1.55 -11.96
C PHE A 221 -18.46 2.41 -12.29
N ASP A 222 -17.59 2.68 -11.31
CA ASP A 222 -16.41 3.54 -11.49
C ASP A 222 -15.41 2.92 -12.47
N LEU A 223 -15.25 1.60 -12.43
CA LEU A 223 -14.35 0.88 -13.35
C LEU A 223 -14.82 1.03 -14.81
N PHE A 224 -16.12 0.80 -15.07
CA PHE A 224 -16.63 0.88 -16.43
C PHE A 224 -16.77 2.31 -16.93
N ASP A 225 -17.01 3.30 -16.05
CA ASP A 225 -16.93 4.71 -16.40
C ASP A 225 -15.48 5.09 -16.81
N LEU A 226 -14.48 4.59 -16.12
CA LEU A 226 -13.09 4.80 -16.50
C LEU A 226 -12.76 4.16 -17.87
N PHE A 227 -13.24 2.93 -18.12
CA PHE A 227 -13.05 2.29 -19.43
C PHE A 227 -13.76 3.05 -20.56
N ALA A 228 -14.95 3.59 -20.29
CA ALA A 228 -15.66 4.42 -21.26
C ALA A 228 -14.90 5.72 -21.54
N ARG A 229 -14.42 6.42 -20.51
CA ARG A 229 -13.59 7.61 -20.68
C ARG A 229 -12.30 7.33 -21.44
N TYR A 230 -11.61 6.24 -21.14
CA TYR A 230 -10.42 5.82 -21.88
C TYR A 230 -10.72 5.56 -23.36
N THR A 231 -11.83 4.90 -23.66
CA THR A 231 -12.19 4.50 -25.03
C THR A 231 -12.67 5.70 -25.87
N PHE A 232 -13.43 6.62 -25.27
CA PHE A 232 -14.14 7.69 -26.00
C PHE A 232 -13.58 9.10 -25.77
N SER A 233 -12.59 9.27 -24.85
CA SER A 233 -11.92 10.54 -24.63
C SER A 233 -10.41 10.42 -24.85
N SER A 234 -9.77 11.53 -25.29
CA SER A 234 -8.32 11.58 -25.48
C SER A 234 -7.56 12.04 -24.23
N SER A 235 -8.15 11.92 -23.03
CA SER A 235 -7.56 12.36 -21.79
C SER A 235 -6.34 11.52 -21.41
N GLU A 236 -5.19 12.16 -21.20
CA GLU A 236 -3.98 11.49 -20.69
C GLU A 236 -4.22 10.88 -19.29
N GLU A 237 -5.04 11.54 -18.45
CA GLU A 237 -5.39 11.01 -17.13
C GLU A 237 -6.15 9.67 -17.22
N ALA A 238 -7.08 9.54 -18.21
CA ALA A 238 -7.79 8.30 -18.45
C ALA A 238 -6.84 7.18 -18.94
N LYS A 239 -5.84 7.51 -19.76
CA LYS A 239 -4.82 6.56 -20.23
C LYS A 239 -3.96 6.04 -19.08
N ASP A 240 -3.48 6.93 -18.21
CA ASP A 240 -2.66 6.57 -17.06
C ASP A 240 -3.45 5.73 -16.05
N ALA A 241 -4.70 6.14 -15.76
CA ALA A 241 -5.58 5.40 -14.87
C ALA A 241 -5.90 4.00 -15.44
N HIS A 242 -6.16 3.90 -16.75
CA HIS A 242 -6.36 2.62 -17.44
C HIS A 242 -5.12 1.73 -17.36
N ALA A 243 -3.92 2.25 -17.61
CA ALA A 243 -2.67 1.49 -17.48
C ALA A 243 -2.48 0.97 -16.04
N ASN A 244 -2.78 1.78 -15.03
CA ASN A 244 -2.65 1.39 -13.62
C ASN A 244 -3.56 0.21 -13.24
N ILE A 245 -4.73 0.05 -13.87
CA ILE A 245 -5.61 -1.13 -13.65
C ILE A 245 -4.87 -2.43 -13.96
N PHE A 246 -4.03 -2.45 -14.99
CA PHE A 246 -3.30 -3.66 -15.40
C PHE A 246 -1.96 -3.84 -14.66
N ASP A 247 -1.39 -2.77 -14.12
CA ASP A 247 -0.07 -2.79 -13.50
C ASP A 247 -0.11 -2.93 -11.97
N CYS A 248 -1.24 -2.57 -11.31
CA CYS A 248 -1.39 -2.70 -9.86
C CYS A 248 -1.25 -4.17 -9.42
N ASP A 249 -0.78 -4.38 -8.20
CA ASP A 249 -0.57 -5.72 -7.66
C ASP A 249 -1.90 -6.41 -7.36
N LEU A 250 -2.87 -5.68 -6.81
CA LEU A 250 -4.23 -6.13 -6.58
C LEU A 250 -5.23 -5.13 -7.17
N LEU A 251 -6.17 -5.62 -8.00
CA LEU A 251 -7.39 -4.91 -8.39
C LEU A 251 -8.58 -5.49 -7.64
N ILE A 252 -9.39 -4.64 -7.03
CA ILE A 252 -10.66 -5.01 -6.42
C ILE A 252 -11.79 -4.40 -7.25
N ILE A 253 -12.70 -5.24 -7.72
CA ILE A 253 -13.92 -4.86 -8.44
C ILE A 253 -15.10 -5.22 -7.55
N ASP A 254 -15.67 -4.22 -6.89
CA ASP A 254 -16.74 -4.45 -5.92
C ASP A 254 -18.13 -4.19 -6.52
N ASP A 255 -19.12 -4.92 -6.00
CA ASP A 255 -20.53 -4.85 -6.41
C ASP A 255 -20.78 -5.02 -7.91
N LEU A 256 -20.06 -5.95 -8.56
CA LEU A 256 -20.26 -6.29 -9.96
C LEU A 256 -21.68 -6.82 -10.18
N GLY A 257 -22.40 -6.26 -11.15
CA GLY A 257 -23.81 -6.55 -11.45
C GLY A 257 -24.78 -5.46 -11.01
N THR A 258 -24.28 -4.35 -10.49
CA THR A 258 -25.11 -3.16 -10.14
C THR A 258 -25.11 -2.10 -11.23
N GLU A 259 -24.17 -2.17 -12.14
CA GLU A 259 -24.05 -1.27 -13.29
C GLU A 259 -25.02 -1.66 -14.44
N LEU A 260 -25.23 -0.73 -15.36
CA LEU A 260 -25.97 -1.01 -16.59
C LEU A 260 -25.14 -1.90 -17.53
N THR A 261 -25.48 -3.18 -17.57
CA THR A 261 -24.76 -4.16 -18.39
C THR A 261 -25.14 -4.04 -19.86
N ASN A 262 -24.12 -3.99 -20.70
CA ASN A 262 -24.23 -4.01 -22.18
C ASN A 262 -23.02 -4.76 -22.77
N SER A 263 -22.98 -4.87 -24.11
CA SER A 263 -21.89 -5.57 -24.79
C SER A 263 -20.50 -4.94 -24.55
N PHE A 264 -20.43 -3.61 -24.36
CA PHE A 264 -19.19 -2.91 -24.01
C PHE A 264 -18.69 -3.35 -22.62
N VAL A 265 -19.54 -3.28 -21.60
CA VAL A 265 -19.23 -3.68 -20.23
C VAL A 265 -18.75 -5.15 -20.17
N SER A 266 -19.49 -6.08 -20.79
CA SER A 266 -19.13 -7.50 -20.87
C SER A 266 -17.76 -7.72 -21.55
N SER A 267 -17.50 -6.99 -22.64
CA SER A 267 -16.24 -7.09 -23.38
C SER A 267 -15.06 -6.52 -22.58
N GLN A 268 -15.25 -5.36 -21.92
CA GLN A 268 -14.20 -4.75 -21.10
C GLN A 268 -13.88 -5.57 -19.85
N LEU A 269 -14.89 -6.16 -19.19
CA LEU A 269 -14.68 -7.06 -18.08
C LEU A 269 -13.85 -8.27 -18.49
N PHE A 270 -14.23 -8.92 -19.60
CA PHE A 270 -13.49 -10.07 -20.13
C PHE A 270 -12.03 -9.70 -20.42
N LEU A 271 -11.79 -8.60 -21.12
CA LEU A 271 -10.44 -8.12 -21.44
C LEU A 271 -9.63 -7.84 -20.16
N CYS A 272 -10.23 -7.15 -19.20
CA CYS A 272 -9.58 -6.83 -17.93
C CYS A 272 -9.15 -8.10 -17.17
N ILE A 273 -10.07 -9.03 -16.96
CA ILE A 273 -9.81 -10.29 -16.25
C ILE A 273 -8.74 -11.10 -16.99
N ASN A 274 -8.89 -11.28 -18.31
CA ASN A 274 -7.96 -12.09 -19.10
C ASN A 274 -6.55 -11.50 -19.11
N GLU A 275 -6.41 -10.19 -19.29
CA GLU A 275 -5.11 -9.53 -19.31
C GLU A 275 -4.42 -9.61 -17.94
N ARG A 276 -5.15 -9.41 -16.83
CA ARG A 276 -4.58 -9.52 -15.49
C ARG A 276 -4.15 -10.96 -15.15
N ILE A 277 -4.91 -11.98 -15.58
CA ILE A 277 -4.51 -13.39 -15.45
C ILE A 277 -3.20 -13.64 -16.21
N LEU A 278 -3.09 -13.18 -17.45
CA LEU A 278 -1.87 -13.34 -18.27
C LEU A 278 -0.65 -12.66 -17.63
N ARG A 279 -0.84 -11.50 -17.02
CA ARG A 279 0.22 -10.76 -16.29
C ARG A 279 0.47 -11.30 -14.88
N LYS A 280 -0.26 -12.31 -14.43
CA LYS A 280 -0.22 -12.82 -13.04
C LYS A 280 -0.43 -11.72 -12.01
N LYS A 281 -1.38 -10.83 -12.26
CA LYS A 281 -1.80 -9.75 -11.35
C LYS A 281 -3.11 -10.13 -10.69
N SER A 282 -3.10 -10.16 -9.35
CA SER A 282 -4.23 -10.62 -8.53
C SER A 282 -5.46 -9.73 -8.67
N THR A 283 -6.64 -10.34 -8.71
CA THR A 283 -7.91 -9.63 -8.79
C THR A 283 -8.90 -10.21 -7.78
N ILE A 284 -9.61 -9.34 -7.08
CA ILE A 284 -10.77 -9.69 -6.26
C ILE A 284 -12.01 -9.13 -6.95
N ILE A 285 -13.04 -9.96 -7.05
CA ILE A 285 -14.34 -9.56 -7.58
C ILE A 285 -15.39 -9.88 -6.52
N SER A 286 -16.29 -8.95 -6.23
CA SER A 286 -17.50 -9.21 -5.46
C SER A 286 -18.74 -9.00 -6.31
N THR A 287 -19.76 -9.82 -6.08
CA THR A 287 -21.06 -9.71 -6.78
C THR A 287 -22.23 -10.18 -5.90
N ASN A 288 -23.37 -9.56 -6.10
CA ASN A 288 -24.63 -10.03 -5.52
C ASN A 288 -25.38 -11.01 -6.44
N LEU A 289 -24.88 -11.22 -7.67
CA LEU A 289 -25.51 -12.10 -8.63
C LEU A 289 -25.25 -13.57 -8.26
N PRO A 290 -26.25 -14.46 -8.34
CA PRO A 290 -26.04 -15.90 -8.42
C PRO A 290 -25.21 -16.26 -9.65
N LEU A 291 -24.48 -17.40 -9.61
CA LEU A 291 -23.53 -17.76 -10.66
C LEU A 291 -24.17 -17.97 -12.03
N ASP A 292 -25.39 -18.48 -12.09
CA ASP A 292 -26.21 -18.61 -13.30
C ASP A 292 -26.52 -17.24 -13.92
N ARG A 293 -26.99 -16.30 -13.10
CA ARG A 293 -27.24 -14.93 -13.54
C ARG A 293 -25.97 -14.19 -13.94
N PHE A 294 -24.87 -14.46 -13.26
CA PHE A 294 -23.57 -13.90 -13.64
C PHE A 294 -23.14 -14.34 -15.05
N MET A 295 -23.33 -15.63 -15.39
CA MET A 295 -23.05 -16.15 -16.74
C MET A 295 -23.94 -15.50 -17.81
N GLU A 296 -25.23 -15.35 -17.52
CA GLU A 296 -26.15 -14.67 -18.43
C GLU A 296 -25.76 -13.22 -18.67
N THR A 297 -25.31 -12.53 -17.64
CA THR A 297 -24.99 -11.10 -17.67
C THR A 297 -23.65 -10.80 -18.36
N TYR A 298 -22.60 -11.54 -18.03
CA TYR A 298 -21.21 -11.24 -18.47
C TYR A 298 -20.61 -12.25 -19.45
N SER A 299 -21.34 -13.23 -19.88
CA SER A 299 -20.98 -14.31 -20.80
C SER A 299 -20.34 -15.53 -20.15
N GLU A 300 -20.57 -16.69 -20.77
CA GLU A 300 -19.92 -17.94 -20.39
C GLU A 300 -18.38 -17.88 -20.46
N ARG A 301 -17.82 -17.10 -21.38
CA ARG A 301 -16.37 -16.92 -21.50
C ARG A 301 -15.75 -16.26 -20.28
N THR A 302 -16.38 -15.22 -19.77
CA THR A 302 -15.95 -14.53 -18.56
C THR A 302 -16.03 -15.45 -17.34
N PHE A 303 -17.15 -16.16 -17.20
CA PHE A 303 -17.34 -17.12 -16.13
C PHE A 303 -16.34 -18.29 -16.19
N SER A 304 -16.04 -18.81 -17.38
CA SER A 304 -15.02 -19.84 -17.57
C SER A 304 -13.63 -19.40 -17.10
N ARG A 305 -13.25 -18.13 -17.34
CA ARG A 305 -11.99 -17.56 -16.82
C ARG A 305 -11.98 -17.46 -15.30
N ILE A 306 -13.11 -17.03 -14.73
CA ILE A 306 -13.25 -16.94 -13.27
C ILE A 306 -13.22 -18.33 -12.64
N SER A 307 -14.03 -19.25 -13.10
CA SER A 307 -14.09 -20.61 -12.52
C SER A 307 -12.78 -21.37 -12.56
N SER A 308 -11.94 -21.09 -13.57
CA SER A 308 -10.63 -21.76 -13.75
C SER A 308 -9.48 -21.09 -13.00
N ASN A 309 -9.60 -19.80 -12.60
CA ASN A 309 -8.47 -19.02 -12.10
C ASN A 309 -8.73 -18.32 -10.77
N TYR A 310 -9.95 -18.44 -10.21
CA TYR A 310 -10.32 -17.76 -8.97
C TYR A 310 -10.78 -18.77 -7.90
N THR A 311 -10.44 -18.51 -6.67
CA THR A 311 -11.06 -19.17 -5.54
C THR A 311 -12.45 -18.58 -5.34
N ILE A 312 -13.49 -19.39 -5.64
CA ILE A 312 -14.88 -18.99 -5.53
C ILE A 312 -15.33 -19.14 -4.08
N ILE A 313 -15.86 -18.07 -3.48
CA ILE A 313 -16.26 -18.00 -2.08
C ILE A 313 -17.71 -17.52 -2.01
N LYS A 314 -18.58 -18.39 -1.50
CA LYS A 314 -19.99 -18.07 -1.25
C LYS A 314 -20.17 -17.51 0.14
N LEU A 315 -20.81 -16.35 0.25
CA LEU A 315 -21.31 -15.78 1.51
C LEU A 315 -22.83 -15.67 1.44
N PHE A 316 -23.51 -16.09 2.48
CA PHE A 316 -24.96 -16.03 2.56
C PHE A 316 -25.42 -15.86 4.01
N GLY A 317 -26.60 -15.31 4.18
CA GLY A 317 -27.13 -15.03 5.50
C GLY A 317 -28.04 -13.80 5.53
N ASN A 318 -28.35 -13.35 6.74
CA ASN A 318 -29.10 -12.12 6.91
C ASN A 318 -28.22 -10.88 6.67
N ASP A 319 -28.85 -9.78 6.23
CA ASP A 319 -28.12 -8.50 6.06
C ASP A 319 -27.59 -8.01 7.42
N ILE A 320 -26.26 -8.00 7.56
CA ILE A 320 -25.54 -7.62 8.79
C ILE A 320 -25.79 -6.15 9.15
N ARG A 321 -25.99 -5.28 8.15
CA ARG A 321 -26.28 -3.85 8.37
C ARG A 321 -27.62 -3.66 9.08
N ILE A 322 -28.61 -4.48 8.72
CA ILE A 322 -29.94 -4.51 9.38
C ILE A 322 -29.80 -5.08 10.80
N GLN A 323 -29.06 -6.18 10.97
CA GLN A 323 -28.83 -6.77 12.27
C GLN A 323 -28.13 -5.82 13.25
N LYS A 324 -27.09 -5.12 12.79
CA LYS A 324 -26.38 -4.09 13.60
C LYS A 324 -27.32 -2.98 14.06
N LYS A 325 -28.26 -2.53 13.22
CA LYS A 325 -29.28 -1.53 13.59
C LYS A 325 -30.24 -2.05 14.62
N LEU A 326 -30.70 -3.30 14.49
CA LEU A 326 -31.63 -3.92 15.41
C LEU A 326 -30.99 -4.23 16.79
N LEU A 327 -29.74 -4.71 16.81
CA LEU A 327 -29.01 -5.01 18.03
C LEU A 327 -28.43 -3.73 18.70
N GLY A 328 -28.06 -2.72 17.93
CA GLY A 328 -27.58 -1.44 18.44
C GLY A 328 -28.67 -0.52 19.00
N GLY A 329 -29.92 -0.72 18.63
CA GLY A 329 -31.07 0.01 19.18
C GLY A 329 -31.52 -0.47 20.58
N THR A 330 -30.88 -1.50 21.14
CA THR A 330 -31.23 -2.04 22.47
C THR A 330 -30.29 -1.55 23.58
N LYS A 331 -29.41 -0.60 23.29
CA LYS A 331 -28.60 0.13 24.29
C LYS A 331 -28.97 1.61 24.24
N ALA A 332 -30.13 1.93 24.83
CA ALA A 332 -30.52 3.26 25.27
C ALA A 332 -30.87 3.18 26.77
#